data_242e498ac4f0a59d48a2408a9c889689
#
_entry.id   242e498ac4f0a59d48a2408a9c889689
#
_cell.length_a   1.000
_cell.length_b   1.000
_cell.length_c   1.000
_cell.angle_alpha   90.00
_cell.angle_beta   90.00
_cell.angle_gamma   90.00
#
_symmetry.space_group_name_H-M   'P 1'
#
loop_
_entity.id
_entity.type
_entity.pdbx_description
1 polymer ?
#
loop_
_entity_poly.entity_id
_entity_poly.type
_entity_poly.pdbx_seq_one_letter_code
_entity_poly.pdbx_strand_id
1 'polypeptide(L)'
;MDKEFQGKTLVISGGTRGIGKAIVYEFAKMGVNIAFTYNSNAQIAEDMVKDLEQNYKIKARAYEFNILEPETYKELFEKIDADFECVDFFISNAIISGRAVVGGYTKFMKLKPRGINNIFTATVNAFVVGSQEAAKRMEKVGGGSIVSISSTGNLVHIENYAGHGTAKAAVEAMARYAATELGDKNIRVNVVSGGPIETDALRAFTNYEEVKQATINLSPLNRMGQPEDLAGACLFLCSSKASWVTGHTFIVDGGTTFK
;
A
#
# COMPACT_ATOMS: atom_id res chain seq x y z
N MET A 1 21.46 -2.47 -12.44
CA MET A 1 20.03 -2.75 -12.26
C MET A 1 19.87 -4.24 -12.08
N ASP A 2 19.08 -4.65 -11.11
CA ASP A 2 18.86 -6.07 -10.84
C ASP A 2 17.94 -6.62 -11.96
N LYS A 3 18.44 -7.55 -12.77
CA LYS A 3 17.73 -8.03 -13.97
C LYS A 3 16.37 -8.68 -13.66
N GLU A 4 16.14 -9.04 -12.39
CA GLU A 4 14.90 -9.70 -11.97
C GLU A 4 13.66 -8.79 -12.02
N PHE A 5 13.83 -7.46 -11.94
CA PHE A 5 12.75 -6.49 -11.95
C PHE A 5 12.50 -5.85 -13.31
N GLN A 6 13.49 -5.85 -14.18
CA GLN A 6 13.44 -5.13 -15.45
C GLN A 6 12.30 -5.64 -16.34
N GLY A 7 11.43 -4.73 -16.77
CA GLY A 7 10.29 -5.01 -17.65
C GLY A 7 9.07 -5.61 -16.96
N LYS A 8 9.15 -5.97 -15.67
CA LYS A 8 8.00 -6.38 -14.86
C LYS A 8 7.04 -5.21 -14.62
N THR A 9 5.82 -5.50 -14.22
CA THR A 9 4.78 -4.49 -14.00
C THR A 9 4.28 -4.50 -12.57
N LEU A 10 4.34 -3.33 -11.92
CA LEU A 10 3.70 -3.04 -10.66
C LEU A 10 2.35 -2.34 -10.89
N VAL A 11 1.29 -2.87 -10.26
CA VAL A 11 0.04 -2.16 -10.05
C VAL A 11 -0.03 -1.70 -8.60
N ILE A 12 -0.23 -0.39 -8.35
CA ILE A 12 -0.33 0.16 -6.99
C ILE A 12 -1.52 1.10 -6.84
N SER A 13 -2.30 0.92 -5.78
CA SER A 13 -3.36 1.86 -5.42
C SER A 13 -2.80 3.06 -4.64
N GLY A 14 -3.12 4.30 -5.09
CA GLY A 14 -2.71 5.53 -4.41
C GLY A 14 -1.23 5.87 -4.57
N GLY A 15 -0.75 6.03 -5.81
CA GLY A 15 0.67 6.24 -6.13
C GLY A 15 1.17 7.69 -6.08
N THR A 16 0.30 8.70 -5.93
CA THR A 16 0.69 10.11 -6.18
C THR A 16 1.34 10.83 -5.01
N ARG A 17 1.28 10.30 -3.79
CA ARG A 17 1.83 10.95 -2.58
C ARG A 17 2.29 9.96 -1.52
N GLY A 18 3.05 10.46 -0.54
CA GLY A 18 3.47 9.73 0.65
C GLY A 18 4.13 8.39 0.33
N ILE A 19 3.73 7.35 1.06
CA ILE A 19 4.27 5.99 0.94
C ILE A 19 4.10 5.44 -0.48
N GLY A 20 2.93 5.62 -1.09
CA GLY A 20 2.67 5.15 -2.45
C GLY A 20 3.59 5.77 -3.48
N LYS A 21 3.86 7.09 -3.38
CA LYS A 21 4.82 7.77 -4.25
C LYS A 21 6.24 7.22 -4.07
N ALA A 22 6.68 7.02 -2.84
CA ALA A 22 8.00 6.45 -2.57
C ALA A 22 8.13 5.02 -3.16
N ILE A 23 7.10 4.18 -3.03
CA ILE A 23 7.05 2.85 -3.63
C ILE A 23 7.16 2.94 -5.16
N VAL A 24 6.37 3.80 -5.80
CA VAL A 24 6.42 4.02 -7.26
C VAL A 24 7.85 4.32 -7.72
N TYR A 25 8.51 5.28 -7.08
CA TYR A 25 9.87 5.66 -7.46
C TYR A 25 10.91 4.57 -7.15
N GLU A 26 10.75 3.85 -6.04
CA GLU A 26 11.67 2.77 -5.70
C GLU A 26 11.64 1.63 -6.73
N PHE A 27 10.43 1.24 -7.16
CA PHE A 27 10.28 0.24 -8.22
C PHE A 27 10.74 0.77 -9.60
N ALA A 28 10.48 2.03 -9.91
CA ALA A 28 10.94 2.66 -11.15
C ALA A 28 12.47 2.64 -11.29
N LYS A 29 13.22 2.88 -10.20
CA LYS A 29 14.70 2.76 -10.17
C LYS A 29 15.19 1.36 -10.57
N MET A 30 14.37 0.34 -10.35
CA MET A 30 14.68 -1.05 -10.70
C MET A 30 14.28 -1.43 -12.13
N GLY A 31 13.68 -0.49 -12.89
CA GLY A 31 13.22 -0.72 -14.26
C GLY A 31 11.85 -1.40 -14.36
N VAL A 32 11.05 -1.34 -13.31
CA VAL A 32 9.67 -1.87 -13.27
C VAL A 32 8.73 -0.88 -13.97
N ASN A 33 7.88 -1.37 -14.85
CA ASN A 33 6.77 -0.60 -15.41
C ASN A 33 5.71 -0.34 -14.34
N ILE A 34 5.09 0.85 -14.35
CA ILE A 34 4.24 1.31 -13.26
C ILE A 34 2.83 1.64 -13.75
N ALA A 35 1.85 0.94 -13.20
CA ALA A 35 0.43 1.29 -13.24
C ALA A 35 0.01 1.78 -11.85
N PHE A 36 -0.29 3.05 -11.67
CA PHE A 36 -0.69 3.57 -10.37
C PHE A 36 -2.03 4.28 -10.40
N THR A 37 -2.77 4.25 -9.29
CA THR A 37 -4.03 4.96 -9.20
C THR A 37 -3.93 6.27 -8.44
N TYR A 38 -4.82 7.20 -8.77
CA TYR A 38 -5.06 8.44 -8.05
C TYR A 38 -6.57 8.70 -7.92
N ASN A 39 -6.98 9.56 -6.99
CA ASN A 39 -8.41 9.83 -6.78
C ASN A 39 -8.86 11.19 -7.35
N SER A 40 -8.09 12.26 -7.22
CA SER A 40 -8.60 13.61 -7.49
C SER A 40 -7.63 14.58 -8.14
N ASN A 41 -6.36 14.27 -8.23
CA ASN A 41 -5.38 15.21 -8.78
C ASN A 41 -4.70 14.63 -10.02
N ALA A 42 -5.38 14.80 -11.17
CA ALA A 42 -4.91 14.32 -12.46
C ALA A 42 -3.59 14.97 -12.86
N GLN A 43 -3.40 16.27 -12.61
CA GLN A 43 -2.18 16.97 -13.01
C GLN A 43 -0.92 16.39 -12.33
N ILE A 44 -0.98 16.12 -11.03
CA ILE A 44 0.14 15.48 -10.31
C ILE A 44 0.41 14.09 -10.89
N ALA A 45 -0.63 13.33 -11.21
CA ALA A 45 -0.49 12.00 -11.79
C ALA A 45 0.16 12.04 -13.19
N GLU A 46 -0.27 12.96 -14.05
CA GLU A 46 0.31 13.16 -15.38
C GLU A 46 1.78 13.61 -15.32
N ASP A 47 2.12 14.53 -14.42
CA ASP A 47 3.49 15.00 -14.25
C ASP A 47 4.39 13.87 -13.74
N MET A 48 3.89 13.01 -12.84
CA MET A 48 4.62 11.82 -12.41
C MET A 48 4.82 10.82 -13.55
N VAL A 49 3.83 10.58 -14.40
CA VAL A 49 3.98 9.69 -15.57
C VAL A 49 5.10 10.20 -16.48
N LYS A 50 5.10 11.50 -16.80
CA LYS A 50 6.15 12.11 -17.62
C LYS A 50 7.54 11.94 -17.00
N ASP A 51 7.67 12.21 -15.70
CA ASP A 51 8.92 12.06 -14.97
C ASP A 51 9.43 10.61 -14.99
N LEU A 52 8.54 9.64 -14.73
CA LEU A 52 8.87 8.22 -14.74
C LEU A 52 9.34 7.74 -16.12
N GLU A 53 8.64 8.12 -17.19
CA GLU A 53 9.00 7.74 -18.54
C GLU A 53 10.30 8.41 -19.03
N GLN A 54 10.51 9.67 -18.68
CA GLN A 54 11.69 10.43 -19.11
C GLN A 54 12.97 10.04 -18.34
N ASN A 55 12.88 9.92 -17.01
CA ASN A 55 14.05 9.75 -16.18
C ASN A 55 14.40 8.30 -15.86
N TYR A 56 13.39 7.40 -15.84
CA TYR A 56 13.60 5.97 -15.53
C TYR A 56 13.50 5.04 -16.74
N LYS A 57 13.05 5.56 -17.90
CA LYS A 57 12.91 4.81 -19.16
C LYS A 57 12.02 3.57 -19.04
N ILE A 58 10.97 3.66 -18.24
CA ILE A 58 9.96 2.63 -18.03
C ILE A 58 8.64 3.08 -18.64
N LYS A 59 7.71 2.15 -18.85
CA LYS A 59 6.32 2.48 -19.15
C LYS A 59 5.58 2.85 -17.86
N ALA A 60 4.91 3.99 -17.84
CA ALA A 60 4.11 4.43 -16.71
C ALA A 60 2.72 4.87 -17.15
N ARG A 61 1.68 4.53 -16.38
CA ARG A 61 0.30 4.99 -16.59
C ARG A 61 -0.36 5.28 -15.26
N ALA A 62 -1.18 6.33 -15.26
CA ALA A 62 -1.98 6.73 -14.12
C ALA A 62 -3.47 6.53 -14.40
N TYR A 63 -4.22 6.00 -13.45
CA TYR A 63 -5.65 5.73 -13.59
C TYR A 63 -6.41 6.41 -12.47
N GLU A 64 -7.47 7.15 -12.82
CA GLU A 64 -8.42 7.64 -11.82
C GLU A 64 -9.19 6.45 -11.23
N PHE A 65 -9.25 6.38 -9.90
CA PHE A 65 -9.88 5.28 -9.21
C PHE A 65 -10.37 5.70 -7.82
N ASN A 66 -11.65 5.42 -7.55
CA ASN A 66 -12.25 5.64 -6.22
C ASN A 66 -12.15 4.36 -5.39
N ILE A 67 -11.31 4.36 -4.37
CA ILE A 67 -11.11 3.20 -3.49
C ILE A 67 -12.37 2.81 -2.69
N LEU A 68 -13.39 3.67 -2.63
CA LEU A 68 -14.68 3.36 -2.01
C LEU A 68 -15.63 2.54 -2.92
N GLU A 69 -15.22 2.30 -4.16
CA GLU A 69 -15.93 1.51 -5.16
C GLU A 69 -15.07 0.31 -5.61
N PRO A 70 -14.70 -0.59 -4.66
CA PRO A 70 -13.73 -1.66 -4.96
C PRO A 70 -14.21 -2.63 -6.04
N GLU A 71 -15.52 -2.74 -6.27
CA GLU A 71 -16.10 -3.52 -7.36
C GLU A 71 -15.63 -3.07 -8.75
N THR A 72 -15.22 -1.81 -8.90
CA THR A 72 -14.70 -1.24 -10.15
C THR A 72 -13.25 -1.63 -10.42
N TYR A 73 -12.58 -2.39 -9.54
CA TYR A 73 -11.24 -2.92 -9.82
C TYR A 73 -11.19 -3.77 -11.10
N LYS A 74 -12.25 -4.50 -11.42
CA LYS A 74 -12.30 -5.28 -12.66
C LYS A 74 -12.11 -4.39 -13.88
N GLU A 75 -12.85 -3.29 -13.96
CA GLU A 75 -12.75 -2.33 -15.06
C GLU A 75 -11.38 -1.61 -15.08
N LEU A 76 -10.84 -1.30 -13.91
CA LEU A 76 -9.49 -0.75 -13.79
C LEU A 76 -8.46 -1.72 -14.37
N PHE A 77 -8.52 -2.99 -14.00
CA PHE A 77 -7.56 -3.98 -14.49
C PHE A 77 -7.73 -4.30 -15.98
N GLU A 78 -8.94 -4.19 -16.55
CA GLU A 78 -9.17 -4.28 -18.00
C GLU A 78 -8.47 -3.13 -18.75
N LYS A 79 -8.47 -1.91 -18.19
CA LYS A 79 -7.69 -0.78 -18.74
C LYS A 79 -6.18 -1.02 -18.62
N ILE A 80 -5.74 -1.58 -17.50
CA ILE A 80 -4.32 -1.93 -17.27
C ILE A 80 -3.88 -3.00 -18.28
N ASP A 81 -4.70 -4.02 -18.56
CA ASP A 81 -4.42 -5.08 -19.54
C ASP A 81 -4.26 -4.52 -20.97
N ALA A 82 -4.92 -3.42 -21.31
CA ALA A 82 -4.74 -2.74 -22.60
C ALA A 82 -3.39 -2.00 -22.71
N ASP A 83 -2.87 -1.56 -21.58
CA ASP A 83 -1.61 -0.82 -21.54
C ASP A 83 -0.39 -1.72 -21.24
N PHE A 84 -0.52 -2.76 -20.44
CA PHE A 84 0.59 -3.59 -19.97
C PHE A 84 0.38 -5.07 -20.32
N GLU A 85 1.45 -5.75 -20.69
CA GLU A 85 1.41 -7.17 -21.09
C GLU A 85 1.18 -8.12 -19.91
N CYS A 86 1.62 -7.73 -18.71
CA CYS A 86 1.57 -8.55 -17.50
C CYS A 86 1.35 -7.72 -16.24
N VAL A 87 1.00 -8.40 -15.15
CA VAL A 87 0.99 -7.87 -13.79
C VAL A 87 1.81 -8.83 -12.92
N ASP A 88 2.96 -8.38 -12.44
CA ASP A 88 3.86 -9.17 -11.60
C ASP A 88 3.70 -8.82 -10.12
N PHE A 89 3.39 -7.56 -9.83
CA PHE A 89 3.29 -7.05 -8.48
C PHE A 89 1.99 -6.25 -8.30
N PHE A 90 1.34 -6.45 -7.15
CA PHE A 90 0.22 -5.62 -6.73
C PHE A 90 0.46 -5.08 -5.32
N ILE A 91 0.35 -3.76 -5.15
CA ILE A 91 0.48 -3.14 -3.83
C ILE A 91 -0.80 -2.39 -3.47
N SER A 92 -1.51 -2.91 -2.45
CA SER A 92 -2.68 -2.26 -1.87
C SER A 92 -2.22 -1.25 -0.82
N ASN A 93 -2.14 0.03 -1.23
CA ASN A 93 -1.62 1.12 -0.40
C ASN A 93 -2.65 2.23 -0.12
N ALA A 94 -3.58 2.49 -1.05
CA ALA A 94 -4.52 3.60 -0.90
C ALA A 94 -5.33 3.53 0.40
N ILE A 95 -5.52 4.69 1.01
CA ILE A 95 -6.38 4.89 2.18
C ILE A 95 -7.32 6.06 1.95
N ILE A 96 -8.44 6.09 2.67
CA ILE A 96 -9.33 7.25 2.71
C ILE A 96 -8.95 8.21 3.84
N SER A 97 -9.27 9.48 3.65
CA SER A 97 -9.02 10.56 4.62
C SER A 97 -10.13 11.61 4.57
N GLY A 98 -10.05 12.62 5.44
CA GLY A 98 -10.96 13.75 5.43
C GLY A 98 -12.41 13.37 5.68
N ARG A 99 -13.34 13.84 4.84
CA ARG A 99 -14.79 13.64 5.05
C ARG A 99 -15.22 12.18 4.95
N ALA A 100 -14.49 11.35 4.22
CA ALA A 100 -14.83 9.94 4.03
C ALA A 100 -14.68 9.11 5.32
N VAL A 101 -13.84 9.54 6.26
CA VAL A 101 -13.61 8.85 7.54
C VAL A 101 -14.42 9.42 8.71
N VAL A 102 -15.31 10.36 8.46
CA VAL A 102 -16.11 10.98 9.54
C VAL A 102 -16.90 9.92 10.32
N GLY A 103 -16.64 9.86 11.62
CA GLY A 103 -17.21 8.85 12.52
C GLY A 103 -16.47 7.51 12.54
N GLY A 104 -15.42 7.32 11.72
CA GLY A 104 -14.52 6.17 11.77
C GLY A 104 -13.14 6.51 12.38
N TYR A 105 -12.72 7.77 12.27
CA TYR A 105 -11.54 8.31 12.94
C TYR A 105 -11.98 9.21 14.10
N THR A 106 -12.22 8.61 15.26
CA THR A 106 -12.72 9.30 16.46
C THR A 106 -12.62 8.37 17.68
N LYS A 107 -12.87 8.93 18.88
CA LYS A 107 -12.94 8.16 20.14
C LYS A 107 -13.99 7.04 20.03
N PHE A 108 -13.72 5.89 20.64
CA PHE A 108 -14.54 4.67 20.57
C PHE A 108 -16.05 4.94 20.79
N MET A 109 -16.40 5.70 21.81
CA MET A 109 -17.81 6.03 22.13
C MET A 109 -18.51 6.94 21.09
N LYS A 110 -17.76 7.48 20.13
CA LYS A 110 -18.28 8.35 19.05
C LYS A 110 -18.20 7.69 17.67
N LEU A 111 -17.75 6.43 17.62
CA LEU A 111 -17.69 5.67 16.37
C LEU A 111 -19.09 5.54 15.74
N LYS A 112 -19.15 5.68 14.43
CA LYS A 112 -20.38 5.55 13.64
C LYS A 112 -20.23 4.46 12.59
N PRO A 113 -21.25 3.60 12.39
CA PRO A 113 -21.21 2.52 11.40
C PRO A 113 -20.77 2.99 9.99
N ARG A 114 -21.28 4.14 9.53
CA ARG A 114 -20.92 4.68 8.21
C ARG A 114 -19.40 4.93 8.07
N GLY A 115 -18.78 5.54 9.07
CA GLY A 115 -17.33 5.81 9.02
C GLY A 115 -16.51 4.54 9.08
N ILE A 116 -16.91 3.57 9.92
CA ILE A 116 -16.28 2.25 10.00
C ILE A 116 -16.42 1.52 8.66
N ASN A 117 -17.63 1.45 8.10
CA ASN A 117 -17.89 0.78 6.82
C ASN A 117 -17.04 1.38 5.70
N ASN A 118 -16.94 2.69 5.59
CA ASN A 118 -16.09 3.33 4.59
C ASN A 118 -14.61 2.94 4.75
N ILE A 119 -14.11 2.90 5.99
CA ILE A 119 -12.73 2.48 6.26
C ILE A 119 -12.52 1.00 5.86
N PHE A 120 -13.45 0.13 6.22
CA PHE A 120 -13.39 -1.29 5.83
C PHE A 120 -13.51 -1.48 4.32
N THR A 121 -14.40 -0.76 3.66
CA THR A 121 -14.53 -0.78 2.19
C THR A 121 -13.21 -0.39 1.52
N ALA A 122 -12.64 0.74 1.90
CA ALA A 122 -11.40 1.24 1.29
C ALA A 122 -10.15 0.45 1.69
N THR A 123 -10.18 -0.32 2.77
CA THR A 123 -9.00 -1.03 3.26
C THR A 123 -9.13 -2.53 3.01
N VAL A 124 -10.20 -3.16 3.51
CA VAL A 124 -10.37 -4.62 3.46
C VAL A 124 -10.95 -5.06 2.11
N ASN A 125 -12.10 -4.51 1.71
CA ASN A 125 -12.75 -4.93 0.46
C ASN A 125 -11.87 -4.57 -0.74
N ALA A 126 -11.26 -3.38 -0.74
CA ALA A 126 -10.33 -2.97 -1.79
C ALA A 126 -9.11 -3.89 -1.90
N PHE A 127 -8.53 -4.32 -0.76
CA PHE A 127 -7.47 -5.33 -0.75
C PHE A 127 -7.93 -6.65 -1.35
N VAL A 128 -9.09 -7.16 -0.94
CA VAL A 128 -9.62 -8.44 -1.42
C VAL A 128 -9.85 -8.41 -2.93
N VAL A 129 -10.66 -7.45 -3.41
CA VAL A 129 -11.02 -7.40 -4.84
C VAL A 129 -9.80 -7.07 -5.72
N GLY A 130 -8.96 -6.12 -5.31
CA GLY A 130 -7.73 -5.80 -6.03
C GLY A 130 -6.76 -6.98 -6.11
N SER A 131 -6.61 -7.75 -5.01
CA SER A 131 -5.77 -8.95 -4.97
C SER A 131 -6.32 -10.06 -5.87
N GLN A 132 -7.65 -10.26 -5.92
CA GLN A 132 -8.29 -11.22 -6.80
C GLN A 132 -8.05 -10.89 -8.27
N GLU A 133 -8.19 -9.62 -8.65
CA GLU A 133 -7.95 -9.19 -10.03
C GLU A 133 -6.46 -9.28 -10.42
N ALA A 134 -5.56 -8.92 -9.51
CA ALA A 134 -4.11 -9.08 -9.70
C ALA A 134 -3.72 -10.56 -9.83
N ALA A 135 -4.23 -11.43 -8.94
CA ALA A 135 -3.90 -12.86 -8.94
C ALA A 135 -4.30 -13.55 -10.24
N LYS A 136 -5.46 -13.21 -10.84
CA LYS A 136 -5.87 -13.72 -12.15
C LYS A 136 -4.86 -13.44 -13.27
N ARG A 137 -4.12 -12.33 -13.17
CA ARG A 137 -3.09 -11.92 -14.14
C ARG A 137 -1.74 -12.53 -13.82
N MET A 138 -1.39 -12.56 -12.54
CA MET A 138 -0.18 -13.21 -12.04
C MET A 138 -0.15 -14.71 -12.37
N GLU A 139 -1.29 -15.39 -12.26
CA GLU A 139 -1.41 -16.80 -12.63
C GLU A 139 -1.03 -17.06 -14.10
N LYS A 140 -1.38 -16.15 -15.01
CA LYS A 140 -1.05 -16.27 -16.44
C LYS A 140 0.46 -16.16 -16.74
N VAL A 141 1.22 -15.51 -15.87
CA VAL A 141 2.68 -15.30 -16.01
C VAL A 141 3.50 -16.19 -15.07
N GLY A 142 2.83 -17.16 -14.40
CA GLY A 142 3.50 -18.17 -13.58
C GLY A 142 3.78 -17.72 -12.13
N GLY A 143 3.15 -16.69 -11.65
CA GLY A 143 3.23 -16.24 -10.25
C GLY A 143 3.39 -14.73 -10.09
N GLY A 144 3.55 -14.28 -8.84
CA GLY A 144 3.68 -12.88 -8.53
C GLY A 144 3.81 -12.57 -7.04
N SER A 145 3.76 -11.30 -6.69
CA SER A 145 3.77 -10.88 -5.29
C SER A 145 2.73 -9.79 -5.02
N ILE A 146 1.92 -10.02 -3.99
CA ILE A 146 0.92 -9.08 -3.49
C ILE A 146 1.40 -8.56 -2.13
N VAL A 147 1.39 -7.23 -1.95
CA VAL A 147 1.74 -6.59 -0.68
C VAL A 147 0.64 -5.62 -0.27
N SER A 148 0.22 -5.65 0.99
CA SER A 148 -0.64 -4.62 1.55
C SER A 148 0.11 -3.75 2.54
N ILE A 149 -0.19 -2.44 2.56
CA ILE A 149 0.33 -1.53 3.58
C ILE A 149 -0.61 -1.54 4.78
N SER A 150 -0.07 -1.95 5.93
CA SER A 150 -0.73 -1.93 7.23
C SER A 150 -0.14 -0.84 8.15
N SER A 151 -0.45 -0.92 9.43
CA SER A 151 0.02 0.03 10.45
C SER A 151 0.16 -0.67 11.79
N THR A 152 1.21 -0.36 12.53
CA THR A 152 1.37 -0.82 13.92
C THR A 152 0.26 -0.34 14.86
N GLY A 153 -0.60 0.59 14.42
CA GLY A 153 -1.80 1.00 15.14
C GLY A 153 -2.88 -0.09 15.28
N ASN A 154 -2.66 -1.28 14.71
CA ASN A 154 -3.45 -2.48 15.02
C ASN A 154 -2.88 -3.30 16.20
N LEU A 155 -1.64 -3.03 16.60
CA LEU A 155 -0.94 -3.69 17.71
C LEU A 155 -0.92 -2.83 18.99
N VAL A 156 -0.79 -1.51 18.80
CA VAL A 156 -0.73 -0.54 19.91
C VAL A 156 -1.86 0.46 19.82
N HIS A 157 -2.28 0.99 20.97
CA HIS A 157 -3.33 2.01 21.00
C HIS A 157 -2.83 3.32 20.41
N ILE A 158 -3.56 3.81 19.40
CA ILE A 158 -3.43 5.16 18.85
C ILE A 158 -4.78 5.86 19.04
N GLU A 159 -4.76 7.08 19.59
CA GLU A 159 -5.99 7.83 19.86
C GLU A 159 -6.79 8.04 18.57
N ASN A 160 -8.10 7.86 18.62
CA ASN A 160 -9.04 7.99 17.50
C ASN A 160 -8.86 6.97 16.34
N TYR A 161 -7.96 6.00 16.44
CA TYR A 161 -7.54 5.14 15.34
C TYR A 161 -8.29 3.79 15.28
N ALA A 162 -9.26 3.54 16.17
CA ALA A 162 -9.92 2.25 16.30
C ALA A 162 -10.50 1.71 14.96
N GLY A 163 -11.12 2.56 14.14
CA GLY A 163 -11.64 2.15 12.83
C GLY A 163 -10.54 1.70 11.86
N HIS A 164 -9.45 2.46 11.77
CA HIS A 164 -8.30 2.08 10.93
C HIS A 164 -7.54 0.89 11.50
N GLY A 165 -7.26 0.88 12.82
CA GLY A 165 -6.53 -0.22 13.46
C GLY A 165 -7.22 -1.56 13.26
N THR A 166 -8.54 -1.62 13.46
CA THR A 166 -9.32 -2.86 13.23
C THR A 166 -9.35 -3.28 11.76
N ALA A 167 -9.46 -2.34 10.82
CA ALA A 167 -9.40 -2.66 9.39
C ALA A 167 -8.01 -3.17 8.98
N LYS A 168 -6.93 -2.63 9.54
CA LYS A 168 -5.55 -3.10 9.29
C LYS A 168 -5.34 -4.51 9.86
N ALA A 169 -5.85 -4.81 11.07
CA ALA A 169 -5.85 -6.16 11.62
C ALA A 169 -6.61 -7.16 10.72
N ALA A 170 -7.75 -6.73 10.16
CA ALA A 170 -8.52 -7.56 9.24
C ALA A 170 -7.75 -7.85 7.93
N VAL A 171 -7.06 -6.85 7.36
CA VAL A 171 -6.20 -7.06 6.17
C VAL A 171 -5.07 -8.05 6.45
N GLU A 172 -4.42 -7.96 7.61
CA GLU A 172 -3.35 -8.90 7.99
C GLU A 172 -3.87 -10.33 8.13
N ALA A 173 -5.10 -10.50 8.64
CA ALA A 173 -5.77 -11.80 8.64
C ALA A 173 -6.08 -12.28 7.21
N MET A 174 -6.70 -11.43 6.37
CA MET A 174 -7.01 -11.76 4.97
C MET A 174 -5.76 -12.14 4.16
N ALA A 175 -4.64 -11.46 4.39
CA ALA A 175 -3.38 -11.78 3.71
C ALA A 175 -2.92 -13.22 3.98
N ARG A 176 -3.13 -13.76 5.20
CA ARG A 176 -2.81 -15.16 5.52
C ARG A 176 -3.68 -16.15 4.75
N TYR A 177 -4.99 -15.88 4.63
CA TYR A 177 -5.88 -16.71 3.83
C TYR A 177 -5.48 -16.67 2.35
N ALA A 178 -5.28 -15.46 1.80
CA ALA A 178 -4.87 -15.30 0.42
C ALA A 178 -3.51 -15.98 0.13
N ALA A 179 -2.54 -15.88 1.05
CA ALA A 179 -1.25 -16.55 0.92
C ALA A 179 -1.37 -18.08 0.86
N THR A 180 -2.28 -18.64 1.65
CA THR A 180 -2.53 -20.09 1.66
C THR A 180 -3.22 -20.56 0.38
N GLU A 181 -4.23 -19.81 -0.09
CA GLU A 181 -5.04 -20.18 -1.24
C GLU A 181 -4.37 -19.91 -2.59
N LEU A 182 -3.39 -18.99 -2.64
CA LEU A 182 -2.69 -18.60 -3.87
C LEU A 182 -1.28 -19.18 -3.97
N GLY A 183 -0.80 -19.89 -2.95
CA GLY A 183 0.55 -20.41 -2.90
C GLY A 183 0.86 -21.45 -3.96
N ASP A 184 -0.09 -22.30 -4.32
CA ASP A 184 0.01 -23.31 -5.40
C ASP A 184 0.16 -22.68 -6.80
N LYS A 185 -0.25 -21.40 -6.94
CA LYS A 185 -0.09 -20.59 -8.14
C LYS A 185 1.20 -19.76 -8.15
N ASN A 186 2.12 -20.05 -7.21
CA ASN A 186 3.36 -19.28 -7.03
C ASN A 186 3.13 -17.79 -6.80
N ILE A 187 2.02 -17.42 -6.12
CA ILE A 187 1.70 -16.04 -5.75
C ILE A 187 1.90 -15.89 -4.25
N ARG A 188 2.80 -14.98 -3.86
CA ARG A 188 3.08 -14.67 -2.46
C ARG A 188 2.26 -13.47 -2.02
N VAL A 189 1.71 -13.52 -0.81
CA VAL A 189 0.90 -12.43 -0.25
C VAL A 189 1.46 -12.07 1.11
N ASN A 190 1.91 -10.81 1.27
CA ASN A 190 2.49 -10.33 2.52
C ASN A 190 1.95 -8.94 2.89
N VAL A 191 2.29 -8.49 4.08
CA VAL A 191 1.91 -7.17 4.59
C VAL A 191 3.16 -6.43 5.08
N VAL A 192 3.26 -5.15 4.76
CA VAL A 192 4.22 -4.22 5.37
C VAL A 192 3.45 -3.35 6.37
N SER A 193 3.75 -3.52 7.66
CA SER A 193 3.11 -2.79 8.74
C SER A 193 4.03 -1.65 9.20
N GLY A 194 3.68 -0.43 8.84
CA GLY A 194 4.48 0.76 9.17
C GLY A 194 4.19 1.30 10.57
N GLY A 195 5.24 1.79 11.23
CA GLY A 195 5.12 2.71 12.36
C GLY A 195 4.69 4.11 11.93
N PRO A 196 4.88 5.13 12.77
CA PRO A 196 4.65 6.52 12.38
C PRO A 196 5.64 6.94 11.27
N ILE A 197 5.09 7.24 10.09
CA ILE A 197 5.85 7.63 8.89
C ILE A 197 5.62 9.10 8.59
N GLU A 198 6.68 9.83 8.31
CA GLU A 198 6.65 11.26 7.98
C GLU A 198 6.04 11.48 6.60
N THR A 199 4.74 11.74 6.57
CA THR A 199 3.96 12.02 5.36
C THR A 199 3.21 13.34 5.49
N ASP A 200 2.78 13.93 4.38
CA ASP A 200 1.94 15.13 4.39
C ASP A 200 0.64 14.92 5.17
N ALA A 201 0.11 13.69 5.15
CA ALA A 201 -1.08 13.32 5.93
C ALA A 201 -0.80 13.41 7.44
N LEU A 202 0.38 13.01 7.91
CA LEU A 202 0.77 13.12 9.31
C LEU A 202 1.09 14.57 9.68
N ARG A 203 1.79 15.31 8.82
CA ARG A 203 2.13 16.74 9.03
C ARG A 203 0.89 17.63 9.13
N ALA A 204 -0.24 17.22 8.57
CA ALA A 204 -1.50 17.96 8.66
C ALA A 204 -2.21 17.87 10.03
N PHE A 205 -1.73 17.03 10.95
CA PHE A 205 -2.28 16.98 12.31
C PHE A 205 -1.80 18.18 13.15
N THR A 206 -2.70 18.74 13.94
CA THR A 206 -2.40 19.90 14.80
C THR A 206 -1.34 19.63 15.87
N ASN A 207 -1.18 18.37 16.28
CA ASN A 207 -0.18 17.90 17.26
C ASN A 207 1.01 17.18 16.60
N TYR A 208 1.33 17.51 15.34
CA TYR A 208 2.40 16.84 14.57
C TYR A 208 3.75 16.85 15.30
N GLU A 209 4.19 17.99 15.82
CA GLU A 209 5.50 18.08 16.51
C GLU A 209 5.57 17.21 17.78
N GLU A 210 4.46 17.11 18.52
CA GLU A 210 4.36 16.23 19.69
C GLU A 210 4.46 14.76 19.28
N VAL A 211 3.74 14.35 18.23
CA VAL A 211 3.78 12.99 17.67
C VAL A 211 5.18 12.68 17.16
N LYS A 212 5.81 13.62 16.46
CA LYS A 212 7.16 13.48 15.95
C LYS A 212 8.17 13.24 17.07
N GLN A 213 8.17 14.10 18.08
CA GLN A 213 9.11 13.98 19.20
C GLN A 213 8.87 12.70 20.02
N ALA A 214 7.62 12.34 20.26
CA ALA A 214 7.26 11.10 20.93
C ALA A 214 7.76 9.87 20.15
N THR A 215 7.59 9.88 18.83
CA THR A 215 8.07 8.79 17.95
C THR A 215 9.60 8.68 17.98
N ILE A 216 10.32 9.79 17.88
CA ILE A 216 11.79 9.82 17.96
C ILE A 216 12.27 9.23 19.29
N ASN A 217 11.63 9.61 20.40
CA ASN A 217 11.98 9.12 21.74
C ASN A 217 11.69 7.63 21.93
N LEU A 218 10.65 7.11 21.26
CA LEU A 218 10.30 5.68 21.30
C LEU A 218 11.17 4.84 20.35
N SER A 219 11.62 5.42 19.25
CA SER A 219 12.38 4.68 18.24
C SER A 219 13.81 4.43 18.70
N PRO A 220 14.26 3.16 18.82
CA PRO A 220 15.67 2.83 18.99
C PRO A 220 16.60 3.45 17.93
N LEU A 221 16.08 3.73 16.72
CA LEU A 221 16.83 4.35 15.64
C LEU A 221 16.87 5.89 15.73
N ASN A 222 16.25 6.49 16.77
CA ASN A 222 16.26 7.92 17.08
C ASN A 222 15.81 8.82 15.91
N ARG A 223 14.88 8.35 15.08
CA ARG A 223 14.28 9.11 13.98
C ARG A 223 12.84 8.69 13.68
N MET A 224 12.12 9.54 12.98
CA MET A 224 10.87 9.18 12.32
C MET A 224 11.14 8.20 11.16
N GLY A 225 10.18 7.33 10.90
CA GLY A 225 10.14 6.58 9.65
C GLY A 225 9.90 7.50 8.45
N GLN A 226 10.54 7.18 7.33
CA GLN A 226 10.33 7.87 6.05
C GLN A 226 9.54 6.95 5.09
N PRO A 227 8.81 7.50 4.11
CA PRO A 227 8.13 6.69 3.10
C PRO A 227 9.04 5.66 2.42
N GLU A 228 10.30 5.99 2.23
CA GLU A 228 11.33 5.15 1.61
C GLU A 228 11.66 3.90 2.46
N ASP A 229 11.52 3.97 3.79
CA ASP A 229 11.72 2.81 4.68
C ASP A 229 10.70 1.69 4.36
N LEU A 230 9.45 2.07 4.08
CA LEU A 230 8.42 1.12 3.70
C LEU A 230 8.56 0.67 2.23
N ALA A 231 8.98 1.58 1.35
CA ALA A 231 9.19 1.27 -0.06
C ALA A 231 10.26 0.19 -0.25
N GLY A 232 11.37 0.28 0.48
CA GLY A 232 12.43 -0.74 0.49
C GLY A 232 11.92 -2.12 0.96
N ALA A 233 11.08 -2.15 1.99
CA ALA A 233 10.47 -3.38 2.47
C ALA A 233 9.51 -4.00 1.43
N CYS A 234 8.71 -3.17 0.74
CA CYS A 234 7.85 -3.62 -0.36
C CYS A 234 8.67 -4.21 -1.51
N LEU A 235 9.76 -3.55 -1.91
CA LEU A 235 10.65 -4.03 -2.94
C LEU A 235 11.26 -5.38 -2.56
N PHE A 236 11.76 -5.52 -1.32
CA PHE A 236 12.27 -6.80 -0.80
C PHE A 236 11.23 -7.90 -0.89
N LEU A 237 10.00 -7.66 -0.43
CA LEU A 237 8.92 -8.65 -0.46
C LEU A 237 8.48 -9.01 -1.89
N CYS A 238 8.71 -8.14 -2.86
CA CYS A 238 8.46 -8.42 -4.28
C CYS A 238 9.63 -9.12 -4.99
N SER A 239 10.83 -9.15 -4.38
CA SER A 239 12.04 -9.76 -4.96
C SER A 239 12.09 -11.29 -4.79
N SER A 240 12.99 -11.93 -5.54
CA SER A 240 13.33 -13.35 -5.38
C SER A 240 13.97 -13.67 -4.04
N LYS A 241 14.57 -12.69 -3.35
CA LYS A 241 15.13 -12.83 -2.00
C LYS A 241 14.07 -13.14 -0.95
N ALA A 242 12.80 -12.82 -1.22
CA ALA A 242 11.66 -13.14 -0.38
C ALA A 242 10.87 -14.38 -0.89
N SER A 243 11.46 -15.24 -1.70
CA SER A 243 10.80 -16.40 -2.33
C SER A 243 10.17 -17.38 -1.32
N TRP A 244 10.66 -17.41 -0.08
CA TRP A 244 10.12 -18.25 1.00
C TRP A 244 9.34 -17.46 2.06
N VAL A 245 8.89 -16.23 1.70
CA VAL A 245 8.13 -15.35 2.59
C VAL A 245 6.72 -15.16 2.02
N THR A 246 5.71 -15.74 2.67
CA THR A 246 4.30 -15.56 2.33
C THR A 246 3.43 -15.64 3.59
N GLY A 247 2.30 -14.95 3.62
CA GLY A 247 1.37 -14.87 4.75
C GLY A 247 1.91 -14.08 5.96
N HIS A 248 2.99 -13.31 5.79
CA HIS A 248 3.68 -12.65 6.90
C HIS A 248 3.40 -11.15 6.95
N THR A 249 3.30 -10.60 8.17
CA THR A 249 3.31 -9.17 8.43
C THR A 249 4.71 -8.73 8.81
N PHE A 250 5.33 -7.94 7.94
CA PHE A 250 6.68 -7.40 8.11
C PHE A 250 6.59 -6.02 8.76
N ILE A 251 6.98 -5.92 10.03
CA ILE A 251 6.91 -4.66 10.80
C ILE A 251 8.12 -3.79 10.47
N VAL A 252 7.85 -2.55 10.05
CA VAL A 252 8.85 -1.54 9.66
C VAL A 252 8.53 -0.26 10.43
N ASP A 253 9.00 -0.17 11.68
CA ASP A 253 8.60 0.86 12.62
C ASP A 253 9.77 1.48 13.43
N GLY A 254 11.00 1.13 13.07
CA GLY A 254 12.18 1.60 13.82
C GLY A 254 12.25 1.07 15.26
N GLY A 255 11.50 0.01 15.58
CA GLY A 255 11.43 -0.61 16.90
C GLY A 255 10.48 0.10 17.88
N THR A 256 9.62 1.00 17.43
CA THR A 256 8.71 1.78 18.30
C THR A 256 7.68 0.93 19.04
N THR A 257 7.36 -0.27 18.55
CA THR A 257 6.41 -1.20 19.19
C THR A 257 7.04 -2.05 20.30
N PHE A 258 8.36 -2.00 20.50
CA PHE A 258 9.06 -2.78 21.53
C PHE A 258 9.32 -2.02 22.84
N LYS A 259 8.93 -0.75 22.93
CA LYS A 259 9.10 0.09 24.12
C LYS A 259 7.77 0.53 24.72
#